data_1e65c3e704eb94f2dec3dd21318b07e8
#
_entry.id   1e65c3e704eb94f2dec3dd21318b07e8
#
_cell.length_a   1.000
_cell.length_b   1.000
_cell.length_c   1.000
_cell.angle_alpha   90.00
_cell.angle_beta   90.00
_cell.angle_gamma   90.00
#
_symmetry.space_group_name_H-M   'P 1'
#
loop_
_entity.id
_entity.type
_entity.pdbx_description
1 polymer ?
#
loop_
_entity_poly.entity_id
_entity_poly.type
_entity_poly.pdbx_seq_one_letter_code
_entity_poly.pdbx_strand_id
1 'polypeptide(L)'
;MVMKDIENINDIQLLVDGFYSKIRNDEQLGSIFNGIIKNRWPEHLEKMYRFWQTILLDDQTYFGSPFVPHAKMPVDKSHFEQWIKLFSETVDENFAGEKAEQAKWQGQRM
;
A
#
# COMPACT_ATOMS: atom_id res chain seq x y z
N MET A 1 -7.51 -23.38 -6.18
CA MET A 1 -8.19 -22.14 -6.56
C MET A 1 -7.21 -21.21 -7.25
N VAL A 2 -7.58 -20.70 -8.40
CA VAL A 2 -6.72 -19.78 -9.16
C VAL A 2 -7.05 -18.36 -8.75
N MET A 3 -6.03 -17.63 -8.29
CA MET A 3 -6.17 -16.22 -7.95
C MET A 3 -6.06 -15.38 -9.20
N LYS A 4 -6.89 -14.35 -9.31
CA LYS A 4 -6.85 -13.44 -10.46
C LYS A 4 -5.82 -12.34 -10.21
N ASP A 5 -5.45 -11.64 -11.29
CA ASP A 5 -4.62 -10.45 -11.21
C ASP A 5 -5.46 -9.24 -10.81
N ILE A 6 -4.79 -8.13 -10.54
CA ILE A 6 -5.44 -6.85 -10.23
C ILE A 6 -5.99 -6.28 -11.53
N GLU A 7 -7.30 -6.01 -11.59
CA GLU A 7 -7.96 -5.64 -12.84
C GLU A 7 -8.65 -4.26 -12.81
N ASN A 8 -9.12 -3.83 -11.63
CA ASN A 8 -9.94 -2.62 -11.53
C ASN A 8 -9.77 -1.93 -10.17
N ILE A 9 -10.46 -0.81 -10.00
CA ILE A 9 -10.37 -0.03 -8.76
C ILE A 9 -10.85 -0.81 -7.53
N ASN A 10 -11.82 -1.70 -7.70
CA ASN A 10 -12.30 -2.52 -6.57
C ASN A 10 -11.18 -3.43 -6.05
N ASP A 11 -10.37 -3.97 -6.94
CA ASP A 11 -9.22 -4.79 -6.57
C ASP A 11 -8.16 -3.94 -5.85
N ILE A 12 -7.94 -2.72 -6.32
CA ILE A 12 -7.03 -1.77 -5.67
C ILE A 12 -7.51 -1.47 -4.25
N GLN A 13 -8.81 -1.21 -4.07
CA GLN A 13 -9.38 -0.94 -2.75
C GLN A 13 -9.22 -2.14 -1.82
N LEU A 14 -9.44 -3.35 -2.31
CA LEU A 14 -9.25 -4.56 -1.52
C LEU A 14 -7.80 -4.70 -1.06
N LEU A 15 -6.85 -4.46 -1.96
CA LEU A 15 -5.43 -4.54 -1.64
C LEU A 15 -5.03 -3.50 -0.60
N VAL A 16 -5.38 -2.23 -0.83
CA VAL A 16 -5.01 -1.12 0.03
C VAL A 16 -5.64 -1.26 1.42
N ASP A 17 -6.93 -1.56 1.47
CA ASP A 17 -7.64 -1.70 2.74
C ASP A 17 -7.10 -2.88 3.56
N GLY A 18 -6.84 -4.01 2.91
CA GLY A 18 -6.27 -5.19 3.56
C GLY A 18 -4.88 -4.91 4.10
N PHE A 19 -4.05 -4.24 3.32
CA PHE A 19 -2.69 -3.89 3.71
C PHE A 19 -2.69 -2.93 4.90
N TYR A 20 -3.44 -1.83 4.83
CA TYR A 20 -3.45 -0.86 5.93
C TYR A 20 -4.14 -1.38 7.18
N SER A 21 -5.08 -2.33 7.05
CA SER A 21 -5.61 -3.04 8.22
C SER A 21 -4.48 -3.75 8.97
N LYS A 22 -3.57 -4.42 8.25
CA LYS A 22 -2.40 -5.05 8.86
C LYS A 22 -1.46 -4.04 9.48
N ILE A 23 -1.20 -2.94 8.79
CA ILE A 23 -0.32 -1.86 9.28
C ILE A 23 -0.86 -1.30 10.60
N ARG A 24 -2.15 -0.99 10.66
CA ARG A 24 -2.76 -0.39 11.85
C ARG A 24 -2.73 -1.32 13.07
N ASN A 25 -2.71 -2.62 12.84
CA ASN A 25 -2.67 -3.62 13.91
C ASN A 25 -1.27 -4.17 14.17
N ASP A 26 -0.28 -3.75 13.41
CA ASP A 26 1.10 -4.21 13.57
C ASP A 26 1.74 -3.55 14.79
N GLU A 27 2.46 -4.33 15.60
CA GLU A 27 3.11 -3.81 16.80
C GLU A 27 4.19 -2.79 16.51
N GLN A 28 4.92 -2.97 15.41
CA GLN A 28 6.04 -2.09 15.05
C GLN A 28 5.57 -0.85 14.30
N LEU A 29 4.63 -1.00 13.36
CA LEU A 29 4.22 0.08 12.45
C LEU A 29 2.95 0.81 12.89
N GLY A 30 2.06 0.12 13.61
CA GLY A 30 0.76 0.68 13.94
C GLY A 30 0.83 2.01 14.68
N SER A 31 1.66 2.09 15.72
CA SER A 31 1.79 3.31 16.50
C SER A 31 2.35 4.47 15.67
N ILE A 32 3.30 4.17 14.77
CA ILE A 32 3.89 5.20 13.90
C ILE A 32 2.84 5.75 12.94
N PHE A 33 2.17 4.87 12.21
CA PHE A 33 1.18 5.29 11.21
C PHE A 33 -0.04 5.93 11.85
N ASN A 34 -0.57 5.35 12.93
CA ASN A 34 -1.71 5.94 13.63
C ASN A 34 -1.37 7.31 14.23
N GLY A 35 -0.13 7.48 14.70
CA GLY A 35 0.35 8.76 15.24
C GLY A 35 0.48 9.85 14.19
N ILE A 36 0.79 9.49 12.96
CA ILE A 36 0.96 10.43 11.84
C ILE A 36 -0.39 10.75 11.19
N ILE A 37 -1.17 9.71 10.89
CA ILE A 37 -2.41 9.85 10.13
C ILE A 37 -3.58 10.29 11.02
N LYS A 38 -3.62 9.75 12.26
CA LYS A 38 -4.65 10.08 13.26
C LYS A 38 -6.06 9.82 12.72
N ASN A 39 -6.90 10.86 12.66
CA ASN A 39 -8.28 10.73 12.19
C ASN A 39 -8.43 10.93 10.67
N ARG A 40 -7.33 11.03 9.94
CA ARG A 40 -7.34 11.27 8.48
C ARG A 40 -7.22 9.98 7.67
N TRP A 41 -7.50 8.82 8.27
CA TRP A 41 -7.42 7.54 7.57
C TRP A 41 -8.26 7.49 6.29
N PRO A 42 -9.51 7.95 6.26
CA PRO A 42 -10.28 7.92 5.01
C PRO A 42 -9.61 8.70 3.88
N GLU A 43 -9.08 9.88 4.18
CA GLU A 43 -8.37 10.70 3.18
C GLU A 43 -7.09 10.02 2.70
N HIS A 44 -6.34 9.42 3.62
CA HIS A 44 -5.10 8.72 3.28
C HIS A 44 -5.38 7.50 2.39
N LEU A 45 -6.38 6.71 2.73
CA LEU A 45 -6.76 5.54 1.94
C LEU A 45 -7.18 5.95 0.52
N GLU A 46 -7.95 7.03 0.39
CA GLU A 46 -8.36 7.53 -0.92
C GLU A 46 -7.15 7.91 -1.78
N LYS A 47 -6.17 8.59 -1.18
CA LYS A 47 -4.93 8.94 -1.88
C LYS A 47 -4.18 7.68 -2.34
N MET A 48 -4.14 6.65 -1.51
CA MET A 48 -3.46 5.40 -1.86
C MET A 48 -4.20 4.64 -2.95
N TYR A 49 -5.53 4.67 -2.96
CA TYR A 49 -6.30 4.10 -4.08
C TYR A 49 -5.90 4.76 -5.40
N ARG A 50 -5.84 6.10 -5.42
CA ARG A 50 -5.49 6.85 -6.62
C ARG A 50 -4.05 6.60 -7.04
N PHE A 51 -3.13 6.54 -6.07
CA PHE A 51 -1.73 6.23 -6.37
C PHE A 51 -1.59 4.87 -7.06
N TRP A 52 -2.15 3.83 -6.48
CA TRP A 52 -2.05 2.49 -7.06
C TRP A 52 -2.83 2.36 -8.36
N GLN A 53 -3.95 3.05 -8.50
CA GLN A 53 -4.70 3.11 -9.74
C GLN A 53 -3.84 3.70 -10.87
N THR A 54 -3.11 4.75 -10.58
CA THR A 54 -2.20 5.38 -11.55
C THR A 54 -1.08 4.42 -11.96
N ILE A 55 -0.48 3.74 -10.98
CA ILE A 55 0.65 2.83 -11.23
C ILE A 55 0.22 1.57 -11.98
N LEU A 56 -0.86 0.93 -11.52
CA LEU A 56 -1.23 -0.41 -11.99
C LEU A 56 -2.23 -0.42 -13.12
N LEU A 57 -3.10 0.58 -13.22
CA LEU A 57 -4.17 0.62 -14.22
C LEU A 57 -3.98 1.71 -15.26
N ASP A 58 -2.85 2.42 -15.21
CA ASP A 58 -2.53 3.54 -16.13
C ASP A 58 -3.54 4.68 -16.11
N ASP A 59 -4.31 4.81 -15.03
CA ASP A 59 -5.28 5.89 -14.85
C ASP A 59 -4.62 7.06 -14.12
N GLN A 60 -4.51 8.21 -14.76
CA GLN A 60 -3.81 9.39 -14.24
C GLN A 60 -4.66 10.10 -13.17
N THR A 61 -4.76 9.50 -11.98
CA THR A 61 -5.63 10.01 -10.91
C THR A 61 -4.87 10.50 -9.67
N TYR A 62 -3.56 10.25 -9.59
CA TYR A 62 -2.72 10.70 -8.48
C TYR A 62 -1.69 11.70 -8.96
N PHE A 63 -1.65 12.86 -8.30
CA PHE A 63 -0.72 13.94 -8.61
C PHE A 63 0.04 14.30 -7.33
N GLY A 64 1.24 13.77 -7.19
CA GLY A 64 2.06 14.02 -6.01
C GLY A 64 3.19 13.01 -5.94
N SER A 65 3.97 13.09 -4.85
CA SER A 65 5.09 12.19 -4.62
C SER A 65 4.92 11.48 -3.28
N PRO A 66 4.88 10.15 -3.25
CA PRO A 66 4.84 9.41 -1.99
C PRO A 66 6.15 9.49 -1.21
N PHE A 67 7.25 9.89 -1.85
CA PHE A 67 8.54 9.99 -1.19
C PHE A 67 8.60 11.08 -0.13
N VAL A 68 7.96 12.23 -0.40
CA VAL A 68 8.03 13.38 0.52
C VAL A 68 7.46 13.04 1.90
N PRO A 69 6.26 12.45 2.02
CA PRO A 69 5.78 12.00 3.32
C PRO A 69 6.66 10.93 3.97
N HIS A 70 7.15 9.97 3.19
CA HIS A 70 7.99 8.88 3.71
C HIS A 70 9.30 9.42 4.27
N ALA A 71 9.90 10.41 3.63
CA ALA A 71 11.15 11.01 4.09
C ALA A 71 11.02 11.71 5.45
N LYS A 72 9.79 12.11 5.82
CA LYS A 72 9.51 12.79 7.08
C LYS A 72 9.10 11.85 8.19
N MET A 73 8.87 10.57 7.89
CA MET A 73 8.44 9.59 8.89
C MET A 73 9.61 9.11 9.74
N PRO A 74 9.39 8.89 11.06
CA PRO A 74 10.45 8.37 11.93
C PRO A 74 10.62 6.87 11.75
N VAL A 75 11.03 6.46 10.55
CA VAL A 75 11.18 5.05 10.19
C VAL A 75 12.61 4.76 9.79
N ASP A 76 13.04 3.54 10.04
CA ASP A 76 14.35 3.04 9.64
C ASP A 76 14.20 1.80 8.75
N LYS A 77 15.31 1.16 8.46
CA LYS A 77 15.33 -0.02 7.59
C LYS A 77 14.42 -1.14 8.10
N SER A 78 14.41 -1.38 9.42
CA SER A 78 13.60 -2.45 9.98
C SER A 78 12.09 -2.18 9.80
N HIS A 79 11.69 -0.92 9.93
CA HIS A 79 10.30 -0.51 9.67
C HIS A 79 9.94 -0.74 8.20
N PHE A 80 10.83 -0.38 7.28
CA PHE A 80 10.60 -0.59 5.85
C PHE A 80 10.49 -2.09 5.51
N GLU A 81 11.35 -2.91 6.09
CA GLU A 81 11.32 -4.36 5.88
C GLU A 81 9.98 -4.96 6.35
N GLN A 82 9.48 -4.51 7.50
CA GLN A 82 8.19 -4.95 8.01
C GLN A 82 7.05 -4.47 7.10
N TRP A 83 7.14 -3.23 6.65
CA TRP A 83 6.15 -2.67 5.72
C TRP A 83 6.05 -3.49 4.43
N ILE A 84 7.19 -3.77 3.80
CA ILE A 84 7.19 -4.52 2.54
C ILE A 84 6.76 -5.97 2.74
N LYS A 85 7.08 -6.57 3.87
CA LYS A 85 6.64 -7.90 4.21
C LYS A 85 5.11 -7.96 4.26
N LEU A 86 4.49 -7.04 4.98
CA LEU A 86 3.03 -6.98 5.09
C LEU A 86 2.37 -6.70 3.75
N PHE A 87 2.97 -5.82 2.96
CA PHE A 87 2.44 -5.49 1.64
C PHE A 87 2.49 -6.72 0.70
N SER A 88 3.63 -7.38 0.64
CA SER A 88 3.80 -8.58 -0.21
C SER A 88 2.85 -9.70 0.22
N GLU A 89 2.68 -9.91 1.53
CA GLU A 89 1.73 -10.90 2.04
C GLU A 89 0.31 -10.57 1.58
N THR A 90 -0.08 -9.30 1.65
CA THR A 90 -1.43 -8.89 1.26
C THR A 90 -1.65 -9.10 -0.24
N VAL A 91 -0.66 -8.77 -1.07
CA VAL A 91 -0.77 -9.03 -2.51
C VAL A 91 -0.94 -10.53 -2.76
N ASP A 92 -0.07 -11.35 -2.18
CA ASP A 92 -0.07 -12.80 -2.42
C ASP A 92 -1.33 -13.50 -1.90
N GLU A 93 -1.94 -12.98 -0.84
CA GLU A 93 -3.19 -13.53 -0.30
C GLU A 93 -4.38 -13.31 -1.23
N ASN A 94 -4.33 -12.27 -2.06
CA ASN A 94 -5.49 -11.81 -2.82
C ASN A 94 -5.32 -11.90 -4.33
N PHE A 95 -4.09 -11.82 -4.85
CA PHE A 95 -3.86 -11.70 -6.29
C PHE A 95 -2.63 -12.48 -6.76
N ALA A 96 -2.62 -12.81 -8.07
CA ALA A 96 -1.48 -13.40 -8.75
C ALA A 96 -1.49 -12.94 -10.20
N GLY A 97 -0.34 -12.58 -10.75
CA GLY A 97 -0.20 -12.14 -12.14
C GLY A 97 0.77 -10.99 -12.30
N GLU A 98 0.82 -10.41 -13.50
CA GLU A 98 1.77 -9.36 -13.84
C GLU A 98 1.60 -8.11 -12.95
N LYS A 99 0.36 -7.68 -12.75
CA LYS A 99 0.10 -6.49 -11.93
C LYS A 99 0.36 -6.74 -10.46
N ALA A 100 0.07 -7.94 -9.97
CA ALA A 100 0.44 -8.33 -8.60
C ALA A 100 1.95 -8.24 -8.40
N GLU A 101 2.74 -8.75 -9.35
CA GLU A 101 4.20 -8.66 -9.28
C GLU A 101 4.70 -7.23 -9.42
N GLN A 102 4.07 -6.44 -10.29
CA GLN A 102 4.38 -5.02 -10.45
C GLN A 102 4.12 -4.26 -9.15
N ALA A 103 3.03 -4.56 -8.45
CA ALA A 103 2.71 -3.94 -7.17
C ALA A 103 3.80 -4.22 -6.13
N LYS A 104 4.23 -5.47 -6.01
CA LYS A 104 5.30 -5.84 -5.07
C LYS A 104 6.60 -5.15 -5.42
N TRP A 105 6.94 -5.09 -6.71
CA TRP A 105 8.15 -4.41 -7.18
C TRP A 105 8.09 -2.90 -6.84
N GLN A 106 6.96 -2.27 -7.11
CA GLN A 106 6.79 -0.84 -6.81
C GLN A 106 6.87 -0.57 -5.31
N GLY A 107 6.28 -1.45 -4.49
CA GLY A 107 6.35 -1.32 -3.03
C GLY A 107 7.77 -1.33 -2.51
N GLN A 108 8.64 -2.15 -3.11
CA GLN A 108 10.04 -2.23 -2.71
C GLN A 108 10.82 -0.96 -3.07
N ARG A 109 10.31 -0.16 -3.98
CA ARG A 109 10.97 1.07 -4.44
C ARG A 109 10.42 2.34 -3.78
N MET A 110 9.42 2.23 -2.95
CA MET A 110 8.84 3.37 -2.22
C MET A 110 9.66 3.77 -0.97
#